data_f765f9a2feaaa7f2f1b319e3dca550cf
#
_entry.id   f765f9a2feaaa7f2f1b319e3dca550cf
#
_cell.length_a   1.000
_cell.length_b   1.000
_cell.length_c   1.000
_cell.angle_alpha   90.00
_cell.angle_beta   90.00
_cell.angle_gamma   90.00
#
_symmetry.space_group_name_H-M   'P 1'
#
loop_
_entity.id
_entity.type
_entity.pdbx_description
1 polymer ?
#
loop_
_entity_poly.entity_id
_entity_poly.type
_entity_poly.pdbx_seq_one_letter_code
_entity_poly.pdbx_strand_id
1 'polypeptide(L)'
;ILCGLEKKAKGQLIYAGKTLKAKQRMKLCFLVMQDVNHQLFTESVEEEIVLGMSKANGDENKQKVDAIMKSMDLEGLAEIHPLSLSGGQKQRVAIGSAISSDKEILVFDEPTSRPDYHHMIEASENLKNLSRMGKTLFIITHDPELIAECCNYFIFIEKGSVAWSSPYNGESGERLQQFFS
;
A
#
# COMPACT_ATOMS: atom_id res chain seq x y z
N ILE A 1 -8.45 -2.30 11.08
CA ILE A 1 -9.93 -2.33 10.97
C ILE A 1 -10.34 -2.55 9.51
N LEU A 2 -9.90 -1.72 8.55
CA LEU A 2 -10.27 -1.83 7.13
C LEU A 2 -9.99 -3.22 6.57
N CYS A 3 -8.81 -3.77 6.77
CA CYS A 3 -8.41 -5.09 6.28
C CYS A 3 -9.10 -6.28 6.99
N GLY A 4 -9.95 -6.03 7.99
CA GLY A 4 -10.66 -7.09 8.71
C GLY A 4 -9.84 -7.85 9.75
N LEU A 5 -8.63 -7.41 10.07
CA LEU A 5 -7.73 -8.04 11.05
C LEU A 5 -8.26 -7.85 12.49
N GLU A 6 -8.85 -6.69 12.80
CA GLU A 6 -9.45 -6.41 14.09
C GLU A 6 -10.91 -6.92 14.14
N LYS A 7 -11.11 -8.05 14.80
CA LYS A 7 -12.42 -8.75 14.87
C LYS A 7 -13.43 -8.07 15.78
N LYS A 8 -12.95 -7.30 16.78
CA LYS A 8 -13.82 -6.63 17.76
C LYS A 8 -14.30 -5.25 17.29
N ALA A 9 -13.80 -4.77 16.14
CA ALA A 9 -14.21 -3.48 15.59
C ALA A 9 -15.70 -3.48 15.25
N LYS A 10 -16.41 -2.45 15.73
CA LYS A 10 -17.81 -2.20 15.40
C LYS A 10 -17.88 -1.26 14.19
N GLY A 11 -18.92 -1.43 13.36
CA GLY A 11 -19.16 -0.61 12.19
C GLY A 11 -19.39 -1.45 10.94
N GLN A 12 -19.70 -0.75 9.85
CA GLN A 12 -19.97 -1.36 8.55
C GLN A 12 -18.96 -0.81 7.52
N LEU A 13 -18.43 -1.68 6.68
CA LEU A 13 -17.72 -1.32 5.47
C LEU A 13 -18.62 -1.70 4.30
N ILE A 14 -18.96 -0.72 3.48
CA ILE A 14 -19.77 -0.91 2.27
C ILE A 14 -18.83 -0.73 1.07
N TYR A 15 -18.77 -1.73 0.21
CA TYR A 15 -18.02 -1.71 -1.04
C TYR A 15 -18.92 -2.20 -2.18
N ALA A 16 -18.98 -1.43 -3.27
CA ALA A 16 -19.87 -1.70 -4.41
C ALA A 16 -21.32 -2.01 -3.98
N GLY A 17 -21.86 -1.25 -3.02
CA GLY A 17 -23.21 -1.40 -2.49
C GLY A 17 -23.42 -2.60 -1.55
N LYS A 18 -22.40 -3.35 -1.21
CA LYS A 18 -22.49 -4.54 -0.35
C LYS A 18 -21.76 -4.32 0.96
N THR A 19 -22.43 -4.64 2.09
CA THR A 19 -21.80 -4.64 3.41
C THR A 19 -20.85 -5.83 3.54
N LEU A 20 -19.58 -5.56 3.84
CA LEU A 20 -18.54 -6.58 3.93
C LEU A 20 -18.30 -7.04 5.38
N LYS A 21 -18.32 -8.35 5.58
CA LYS A 21 -17.85 -9.00 6.82
C LYS A 21 -16.31 -9.01 6.88
N ALA A 22 -15.73 -9.18 8.08
CA ALA A 22 -14.27 -9.20 8.28
C ALA A 22 -13.53 -10.14 7.30
N LYS A 23 -14.02 -11.37 7.12
CA LYS A 23 -13.43 -12.35 6.19
C LYS A 23 -13.47 -11.90 4.71
N GLN A 24 -14.50 -11.14 4.32
CA GLN A 24 -14.61 -10.59 2.97
C GLN A 24 -13.65 -9.42 2.80
N ARG A 25 -13.48 -8.57 3.82
CA ARG A 25 -12.49 -7.48 3.84
C ARG A 25 -11.06 -8.01 3.69
N MET A 26 -10.70 -9.08 4.40
CA MET A 26 -9.38 -9.75 4.25
C MET A 26 -9.13 -10.26 2.83
N LYS A 27 -10.17 -10.68 2.10
CA LYS A 27 -10.03 -11.11 0.71
C LYS A 27 -9.87 -9.94 -0.26
N LEU A 28 -10.42 -8.78 0.08
CA LEU A 28 -10.46 -7.60 -0.79
C LEU A 28 -9.28 -6.65 -0.55
N CYS A 29 -8.73 -6.64 0.67
CA CYS A 29 -7.69 -5.73 1.10
C CYS A 29 -6.32 -6.40 1.18
N PHE A 30 -5.27 -5.64 0.89
CA PHE A 30 -3.88 -5.95 1.22
C PHE A 30 -3.32 -4.83 2.09
N LEU A 31 -2.52 -5.17 3.10
CA LEU A 31 -1.87 -4.20 3.99
C LEU A 31 -0.36 -4.25 3.75
N VAL A 32 0.23 -3.11 3.44
CA VAL A 32 1.67 -2.88 3.49
C VAL A 32 1.97 -2.21 4.82
N MET A 33 2.74 -2.89 5.65
CA MET A 33 3.04 -2.46 7.02
C MET A 33 4.16 -1.43 7.03
N GLN A 34 4.17 -0.55 8.03
CA GLN A 34 5.23 0.44 8.26
C GLN A 34 6.61 -0.24 8.37
N ASP A 35 6.72 -1.29 9.19
CA ASP A 35 7.90 -2.14 9.21
C ASP A 35 7.70 -3.37 8.34
N VAL A 36 8.16 -3.28 7.10
CA VAL A 36 8.07 -4.35 6.11
C VAL A 36 8.84 -5.61 6.51
N ASN A 37 9.79 -5.55 7.47
CA ASN A 37 10.49 -6.74 7.95
C ASN A 37 9.54 -7.76 8.61
N HIS A 38 8.42 -7.29 9.15
CA HIS A 38 7.38 -8.18 9.72
C HIS A 38 6.48 -8.82 8.67
N GLN A 39 6.64 -8.44 7.40
CA GLN A 39 5.79 -8.90 6.31
C GLN A 39 6.54 -9.79 5.32
N LEU A 40 7.87 -9.66 5.23
CA LEU A 40 8.73 -10.40 4.30
C LEU A 40 9.30 -11.63 5.00
N PHE A 41 8.97 -12.84 4.53
CA PHE A 41 9.34 -14.09 5.21
C PHE A 41 9.69 -15.27 4.30
N THR A 42 9.74 -15.05 2.97
CA THR A 42 10.16 -16.07 2.02
C THR A 42 11.68 -16.13 1.85
N GLU A 43 12.18 -17.15 1.15
CA GLU A 43 13.61 -17.37 0.91
C GLU A 43 14.17 -16.43 -0.18
N SER A 44 13.32 -15.92 -1.08
CA SER A 44 13.73 -15.03 -2.17
C SER A 44 12.72 -13.93 -2.47
N VAL A 45 13.17 -12.85 -3.12
CA VAL A 45 12.31 -11.76 -3.58
C VAL A 45 11.24 -12.26 -4.56
N GLU A 46 11.62 -13.15 -5.47
CA GLU A 46 10.68 -13.73 -6.43
C GLU A 46 9.57 -14.50 -5.72
N GLU A 47 9.91 -15.35 -4.75
CA GLU A 47 8.94 -16.09 -3.94
C GLU A 47 8.01 -15.17 -3.16
N GLU A 48 8.52 -14.05 -2.62
CA GLU A 48 7.71 -13.09 -1.88
C GLU A 48 6.64 -12.44 -2.77
N ILE A 49 6.98 -12.14 -4.02
CA ILE A 49 6.01 -11.61 -4.99
C ILE A 49 5.03 -12.70 -5.42
N VAL A 50 5.48 -13.92 -5.67
CA VAL A 50 4.62 -15.06 -6.04
C VAL A 50 3.63 -15.41 -4.95
N LEU A 51 4.01 -15.27 -3.68
CA LEU A 51 3.16 -15.65 -2.54
C LEU A 51 1.81 -14.90 -2.54
N GLY A 52 1.79 -13.67 -3.03
CA GLY A 52 0.55 -12.88 -3.17
C GLY A 52 -0.41 -13.40 -4.23
N MET A 53 0.06 -14.18 -5.17
CA MET A 53 -0.73 -14.59 -6.34
C MET A 53 -1.74 -15.69 -6.02
N SER A 54 -2.89 -15.65 -6.67
CA SER A 54 -3.79 -16.79 -6.69
C SER A 54 -3.14 -17.93 -7.50
N LYS A 55 -3.41 -19.19 -7.13
CA LYS A 55 -2.91 -20.40 -7.79
C LYS A 55 -3.50 -20.54 -9.22
N ALA A 56 -3.12 -19.65 -10.12
CA ALA A 56 -3.43 -19.72 -11.54
C ALA A 56 -2.18 -20.12 -12.33
N ASN A 57 -2.36 -20.62 -13.52
CA ASN A 57 -1.40 -21.20 -14.48
C ASN A 57 0.04 -20.69 -14.36
N GLY A 58 1.00 -21.61 -14.20
CA GLY A 58 2.41 -21.30 -13.93
C GLY A 58 3.07 -20.31 -14.91
N ASP A 59 2.77 -20.39 -16.21
CA ASP A 59 3.36 -19.52 -17.23
C ASP A 59 2.84 -18.07 -17.17
N GLU A 60 1.54 -17.87 -16.89
CA GLU A 60 0.96 -16.54 -16.70
C GLU A 60 1.49 -15.85 -15.44
N ASN A 61 1.69 -16.63 -14.37
CA ASN A 61 2.26 -16.12 -13.13
C ASN A 61 3.70 -15.65 -13.35
N LYS A 62 4.51 -16.41 -14.10
CA LYS A 62 5.89 -16.02 -14.39
C LYS A 62 5.98 -14.68 -15.13
N GLN A 63 5.17 -14.49 -16.18
CA GLN A 63 5.13 -13.22 -16.90
C GLN A 63 4.70 -12.04 -16.03
N LYS A 64 3.74 -12.25 -15.11
CA LYS A 64 3.32 -11.23 -14.14
C LYS A 64 4.44 -10.91 -13.15
N VAL A 65 5.14 -11.92 -12.64
CA VAL A 65 6.28 -11.73 -11.72
C VAL A 65 7.36 -10.90 -12.41
N ASP A 66 7.77 -11.30 -13.62
CA ASP A 66 8.79 -10.59 -14.40
C ASP A 66 8.41 -9.12 -14.62
N ALA A 67 7.14 -8.85 -14.95
CA ALA A 67 6.64 -7.49 -15.14
C ALA A 67 6.66 -6.68 -13.84
N ILE A 68 6.28 -7.28 -12.70
CA ILE A 68 6.33 -6.64 -11.39
C ILE A 68 7.78 -6.37 -10.98
N MET A 69 8.66 -7.37 -11.10
CA MET A 69 10.10 -7.26 -10.81
C MET A 69 10.72 -6.09 -11.57
N LYS A 70 10.42 -6.01 -12.87
CA LYS A 70 10.87 -4.92 -13.74
C LYS A 70 10.31 -3.56 -13.32
N SER A 71 9.01 -3.47 -13.04
CA SER A 71 8.37 -2.20 -12.66
C SER A 71 8.84 -1.67 -11.31
N MET A 72 9.35 -2.56 -10.44
CA MET A 72 9.85 -2.24 -9.10
C MET A 72 11.39 -2.17 -9.05
N ASP A 73 12.09 -2.26 -10.19
CA ASP A 73 13.56 -2.29 -10.25
C ASP A 73 14.16 -3.36 -9.32
N LEU A 74 13.65 -4.59 -9.43
CA LEU A 74 14.04 -5.74 -8.61
C LEU A 74 14.64 -6.90 -9.43
N GLU A 75 14.77 -6.77 -10.77
CA GLU A 75 15.17 -7.88 -11.66
C GLU A 75 16.50 -8.55 -11.24
N GLY A 76 17.49 -7.76 -10.82
CA GLY A 76 18.78 -8.26 -10.34
C GLY A 76 18.77 -8.85 -8.92
N LEU A 77 17.61 -8.87 -8.26
CA LEU A 77 17.48 -9.25 -6.84
C LEU A 77 16.56 -10.47 -6.63
N ALA A 78 16.13 -11.12 -7.71
CA ALA A 78 15.14 -12.20 -7.67
C ALA A 78 15.45 -13.28 -6.63
N GLU A 79 16.69 -13.77 -6.63
CA GLU A 79 17.18 -14.84 -5.77
C GLU A 79 17.70 -14.37 -4.40
N ILE A 80 17.68 -13.07 -4.15
CA ILE A 80 18.18 -12.50 -2.88
C ILE A 80 17.13 -12.67 -1.80
N HIS A 81 17.58 -13.08 -0.61
CA HIS A 81 16.71 -13.16 0.56
C HIS A 81 16.19 -11.75 0.94
N PRO A 82 14.87 -11.55 1.09
CA PRO A 82 14.29 -10.22 1.28
C PRO A 82 14.88 -9.45 2.46
N LEU A 83 15.22 -10.11 3.56
CA LEU A 83 15.80 -9.45 4.73
C LEU A 83 17.24 -8.93 4.51
N SER A 84 17.94 -9.37 3.45
CA SER A 84 19.28 -8.89 3.09
C SER A 84 19.24 -7.58 2.29
N LEU A 85 18.08 -7.14 1.86
CA LEU A 85 17.87 -5.95 1.04
C LEU A 85 17.99 -4.65 1.86
N SER A 86 18.25 -3.53 1.17
CA SER A 86 18.11 -2.19 1.76
C SER A 86 16.64 -1.88 2.11
N GLY A 87 16.43 -0.87 2.96
CA GLY A 87 15.06 -0.49 3.35
C GLY A 87 14.16 -0.12 2.16
N GLY A 88 14.69 0.64 1.19
CA GLY A 88 13.95 0.99 -0.02
C GLY A 88 13.65 -0.21 -0.91
N GLN A 89 14.61 -1.14 -1.08
CA GLN A 89 14.39 -2.38 -1.81
C GLN A 89 13.32 -3.25 -1.15
N LYS A 90 13.35 -3.42 0.19
CA LYS A 90 12.32 -4.13 0.95
C LYS A 90 10.93 -3.53 0.73
N GLN A 91 10.85 -2.21 0.71
CA GLN A 91 9.59 -1.52 0.47
C GLN A 91 9.08 -1.78 -0.95
N ARG A 92 9.95 -1.75 -1.97
CA ARG A 92 9.58 -2.11 -3.34
C ARG A 92 9.10 -3.56 -3.45
N VAL A 93 9.73 -4.49 -2.73
CA VAL A 93 9.25 -5.89 -2.65
C VAL A 93 7.86 -5.95 -2.04
N ALA A 94 7.60 -5.27 -0.93
CA ALA A 94 6.28 -5.25 -0.29
C ALA A 94 5.20 -4.63 -1.19
N ILE A 95 5.53 -3.58 -1.97
CA ILE A 95 4.65 -3.02 -3.00
C ILE A 95 4.43 -4.02 -4.13
N GLY A 96 5.48 -4.69 -4.60
CA GLY A 96 5.40 -5.77 -5.59
C GLY A 96 4.44 -6.89 -5.16
N SER A 97 4.52 -7.31 -3.90
CA SER A 97 3.61 -8.30 -3.30
C SER A 97 2.17 -7.77 -3.20
N ALA A 98 1.98 -6.47 -2.96
CA ALA A 98 0.66 -5.85 -3.00
C ALA A 98 0.07 -5.88 -4.42
N ILE A 99 0.86 -5.60 -5.46
CA ILE A 99 0.46 -5.67 -6.87
C ILE A 99 0.08 -7.11 -7.23
N SER A 100 0.93 -8.07 -6.88
CA SER A 100 0.75 -9.49 -7.21
C SER A 100 -0.48 -10.10 -6.55
N SER A 101 -0.88 -9.59 -5.40
CA SER A 101 -2.05 -10.07 -4.64
C SER A 101 -3.38 -9.86 -5.36
N ASP A 102 -3.40 -9.03 -6.39
CA ASP A 102 -4.57 -8.63 -7.18
C ASP A 102 -5.76 -8.11 -6.33
N LYS A 103 -5.47 -7.63 -5.12
CA LYS A 103 -6.49 -7.02 -4.26
C LYS A 103 -6.96 -5.68 -4.82
N GLU A 104 -8.21 -5.33 -4.55
CA GLU A 104 -8.81 -4.08 -5.03
C GLU A 104 -8.52 -2.90 -4.11
N ILE A 105 -8.33 -3.17 -2.82
CA ILE A 105 -8.04 -2.16 -1.80
C ILE A 105 -6.67 -2.42 -1.22
N LEU A 106 -5.78 -1.44 -1.34
CA LEU A 106 -4.44 -1.48 -0.80
C LEU A 106 -4.32 -0.45 0.33
N VAL A 107 -3.83 -0.88 1.48
CA VAL A 107 -3.64 -0.03 2.65
C VAL A 107 -2.14 0.07 2.90
N PHE A 108 -1.61 1.27 2.92
CA PHE A 108 -0.21 1.57 3.20
C PHE A 108 -0.10 2.29 4.54
N ASP A 109 0.71 1.75 5.43
CA ASP A 109 0.96 2.31 6.75
C ASP A 109 2.37 2.92 6.77
N GLU A 110 2.45 4.26 6.77
CA GLU A 110 3.67 5.05 6.71
C GLU A 110 4.66 4.60 5.60
N PRO A 111 4.25 4.65 4.32
CA PRO A 111 5.08 4.14 3.23
C PRO A 111 6.38 4.91 2.99
N THR A 112 6.57 6.08 3.62
CA THR A 112 7.76 6.94 3.50
C THR A 112 8.47 7.11 4.83
N SER A 113 8.77 6.02 5.54
CA SER A 113 9.34 6.03 6.91
C SER A 113 10.72 6.70 7.06
N ARG A 114 11.29 7.31 6.02
CA ARG A 114 12.57 8.02 6.06
C ARG A 114 12.47 9.41 5.45
N PRO A 115 13.14 10.41 6.04
CA PRO A 115 13.14 11.81 5.57
C PRO A 115 14.08 11.96 4.35
N ASP A 116 13.85 11.20 3.29
CA ASP A 116 14.56 11.31 2.03
C ASP A 116 13.57 11.65 0.92
N TYR A 117 13.65 12.88 0.44
CA TYR A 117 12.79 13.41 -0.62
C TYR A 117 12.76 12.51 -1.87
N HIS A 118 13.93 11.94 -2.23
CA HIS A 118 14.03 11.07 -3.41
C HIS A 118 13.19 9.80 -3.24
N HIS A 119 13.28 9.16 -2.08
CA HIS A 119 12.48 7.97 -1.76
C HIS A 119 10.97 8.29 -1.64
N MET A 120 10.62 9.49 -1.16
CA MET A 120 9.22 9.94 -1.10
C MET A 120 8.63 10.10 -2.51
N ILE A 121 9.35 10.72 -3.44
CA ILE A 121 8.91 10.86 -4.84
C ILE A 121 8.76 9.48 -5.50
N GLU A 122 9.72 8.57 -5.33
CA GLU A 122 9.64 7.20 -5.84
C GLU A 122 8.40 6.47 -5.30
N ALA A 123 8.15 6.54 -3.99
CA ALA A 123 6.98 5.96 -3.36
C ALA A 123 5.68 6.58 -3.91
N SER A 124 5.63 7.91 -4.06
CA SER A 124 4.44 8.60 -4.59
C SER A 124 4.11 8.16 -6.01
N GLU A 125 5.12 8.00 -6.88
CA GLU A 125 4.91 7.52 -8.25
C GLU A 125 4.41 6.07 -8.29
N ASN A 126 4.93 5.19 -7.43
CA ASN A 126 4.43 3.83 -7.29
C ASN A 126 2.95 3.80 -6.85
N LEU A 127 2.58 4.65 -5.88
CA LEU A 127 1.20 4.77 -5.42
C LEU A 127 0.27 5.33 -6.51
N LYS A 128 0.71 6.36 -7.26
CA LYS A 128 -0.03 6.89 -8.41
C LYS A 128 -0.26 5.82 -9.47
N ASN A 129 0.75 5.01 -9.76
CA ASN A 129 0.64 3.91 -10.74
C ASN A 129 -0.39 2.87 -10.29
N LEU A 130 -0.41 2.48 -9.02
CA LEU A 130 -1.42 1.59 -8.47
C LEU A 130 -2.84 2.17 -8.61
N SER A 131 -3.00 3.47 -8.35
CA SER A 131 -4.27 4.16 -8.55
C SER A 131 -4.71 4.16 -10.03
N ARG A 132 -3.78 4.40 -10.97
CA ARG A 132 -4.04 4.32 -12.43
C ARG A 132 -4.45 2.91 -12.88
N MET A 133 -3.99 1.86 -12.17
CA MET A 133 -4.43 0.47 -12.36
C MET A 133 -5.83 0.18 -11.80
N GLY A 134 -6.55 1.19 -11.31
CA GLY A 134 -7.90 1.08 -10.77
C GLY A 134 -7.98 0.60 -9.32
N LYS A 135 -6.86 0.55 -8.61
CA LYS A 135 -6.84 0.16 -7.18
C LYS A 135 -7.32 1.32 -6.31
N THR A 136 -8.02 1.00 -5.23
CA THR A 136 -8.36 1.97 -4.17
C THR A 136 -7.25 1.95 -3.12
N LEU A 137 -6.62 3.10 -2.88
CA LEU A 137 -5.50 3.21 -1.94
C LEU A 137 -5.95 3.95 -0.67
N PHE A 138 -5.62 3.38 0.49
CA PHE A 138 -5.64 4.08 1.77
C PHE A 138 -4.20 4.25 2.23
N ILE A 139 -3.77 5.48 2.38
CA ILE A 139 -2.41 5.83 2.82
C ILE A 139 -2.54 6.45 4.21
N ILE A 140 -1.95 5.81 5.20
CA ILE A 140 -1.85 6.34 6.55
C ILE A 140 -0.48 7.00 6.63
N THR A 141 -0.43 8.30 6.81
CA THR A 141 0.83 9.03 6.86
C THR A 141 0.68 10.36 7.59
N HIS A 142 1.80 10.86 8.09
CA HIS A 142 1.98 12.21 8.62
C HIS A 142 2.91 13.06 7.73
N ASP A 143 3.25 12.58 6.53
CA ASP A 143 4.11 13.27 5.57
C ASP A 143 3.26 14.17 4.65
N PRO A 144 3.32 15.51 4.82
CA PRO A 144 2.53 16.43 4.02
C PRO A 144 2.94 16.47 2.54
N GLU A 145 4.19 16.16 2.23
CA GLU A 145 4.70 16.15 0.85
C GLU A 145 4.13 14.95 0.10
N LEU A 146 4.17 13.75 0.70
CA LEU A 146 3.54 12.58 0.13
C LEU A 146 2.04 12.78 -0.10
N ILE A 147 1.36 13.39 0.88
CA ILE A 147 -0.07 13.69 0.78
C ILE A 147 -0.35 14.60 -0.42
N ALA A 148 0.41 15.70 -0.56
CA ALA A 148 0.25 16.64 -1.66
C ALA A 148 0.53 16.02 -3.03
N GLU A 149 1.48 15.08 -3.09
CA GLU A 149 1.90 14.44 -4.33
C GLU A 149 0.91 13.40 -4.85
N CYS A 150 0.27 12.59 -4.01
CA CYS A 150 -0.46 11.43 -4.48
C CYS A 150 -1.88 11.24 -3.92
N CYS A 151 -2.30 12.03 -2.93
CA CYS A 151 -3.63 11.87 -2.35
C CYS A 151 -4.67 12.78 -3.00
N ASN A 152 -5.87 12.25 -3.23
CA ASN A 152 -6.99 13.00 -3.81
C ASN A 152 -8.15 13.19 -2.82
N TYR A 153 -8.10 12.57 -1.64
CA TYR A 153 -9.10 12.66 -0.59
C TYR A 153 -8.46 12.49 0.78
N PHE A 154 -8.91 13.24 1.78
CA PHE A 154 -8.41 13.19 3.15
C PHE A 154 -9.46 12.69 4.14
N ILE A 155 -8.98 11.92 5.10
CA ILE A 155 -9.72 11.56 6.31
C ILE A 155 -8.82 11.90 7.49
N PHE A 156 -9.17 12.97 8.18
CA PHE A 156 -8.42 13.47 9.32
C PHE A 156 -8.89 12.79 10.60
N ILE A 157 -7.97 12.13 11.30
CA ILE A 157 -8.27 11.42 12.54
C ILE A 157 -7.61 12.14 13.71
N GLU A 158 -8.40 12.59 14.67
CA GLU A 158 -7.94 13.20 15.90
C GLU A 158 -8.60 12.53 17.10
N LYS A 159 -7.84 12.22 18.14
CA LYS A 159 -8.33 11.56 19.37
C LYS A 159 -9.19 10.32 19.10
N GLY A 160 -8.83 9.55 18.09
CA GLY A 160 -9.53 8.31 17.72
C GLY A 160 -10.85 8.49 16.96
N SER A 161 -11.15 9.70 16.51
CA SER A 161 -12.37 10.03 15.76
C SER A 161 -12.04 10.79 14.48
N VAL A 162 -12.90 10.66 13.46
CA VAL A 162 -12.78 11.47 12.25
C VAL A 162 -13.16 12.91 12.60
N ALA A 163 -12.16 13.80 12.58
CA ALA A 163 -12.37 15.23 12.81
C ALA A 163 -13.01 15.90 11.59
N TRP A 164 -12.53 15.55 10.40
CA TRP A 164 -13.09 16.00 9.13
C TRP A 164 -12.62 15.12 7.97
N SER A 165 -13.30 15.21 6.83
CA SER A 165 -12.87 14.58 5.59
C SER A 165 -13.27 15.44 4.40
N SER A 166 -12.43 15.47 3.36
CA SER A 166 -12.63 16.32 2.18
C SER A 166 -11.85 15.79 0.97
N PRO A 167 -12.34 16.00 -0.26
CA PRO A 167 -11.48 15.93 -1.44
C PRO A 167 -10.32 16.92 -1.34
N TYR A 168 -9.19 16.60 -1.99
CA TYR A 168 -8.07 17.53 -2.09
C TYR A 168 -8.45 18.71 -3.01
N ASN A 169 -8.43 19.91 -2.46
CA ASN A 169 -8.66 21.17 -3.16
C ASN A 169 -7.86 22.28 -2.45
N GLY A 170 -7.92 23.51 -2.94
CA GLY A 170 -7.19 24.64 -2.34
C GLY A 170 -7.48 24.85 -0.85
N GLU A 171 -8.77 24.79 -0.45
CA GLU A 171 -9.19 24.99 0.95
C GLU A 171 -8.68 23.85 1.87
N SER A 172 -8.78 22.60 1.42
CA SER A 172 -8.29 21.46 2.19
C SER A 172 -6.76 21.42 2.25
N GLY A 173 -6.07 21.91 1.22
CA GLY A 173 -4.61 22.08 1.20
C GLY A 173 -4.12 23.11 2.22
N GLU A 174 -4.77 24.27 2.33
CA GLU A 174 -4.48 25.29 3.36
C GLU A 174 -4.70 24.73 4.78
N ARG A 175 -5.78 23.99 4.97
CA ARG A 175 -6.11 23.34 6.25
C ARG A 175 -5.08 22.27 6.63
N LEU A 176 -4.56 21.54 5.64
CA LEU A 176 -3.48 20.59 5.83
C LEU A 176 -2.19 21.28 6.29
N GLN A 177 -1.81 22.38 5.64
CA GLN A 177 -0.64 23.17 6.04
C GLN A 177 -0.75 23.69 7.49
N GLN A 178 -1.92 24.16 7.90
CA GLN A 178 -2.15 24.60 9.28
C GLN A 178 -2.05 23.47 10.30
N PHE A 179 -2.33 22.25 9.92
CA PHE A 179 -2.20 21.10 10.82
C PHE A 179 -0.75 20.69 11.04
N PHE A 180 0.11 20.85 10.03
CA PHE A 180 1.54 20.50 10.11
C PHE A 180 2.45 21.66 10.52
N SER A 181 1.92 22.87 10.69
CA SER A 181 2.64 24.05 11.21
C SER A 181 2.55 24.15 12.72
#